data_ad573426e2593ada49e70fc0fbe72352
#
_entry.id   ad573426e2593ada49e70fc0fbe72352
#
_cell.length_a   1.000
_cell.length_b   1.000
_cell.length_c   1.000
_cell.angle_alpha   90.00
_cell.angle_beta   90.00
_cell.angle_gamma   90.00
#
_symmetry.space_group_name_H-M   'P 1'
#
loop_
_entity.id
_entity.type
_entity.pdbx_description
1 polymer ?
#
loop_
_entity_poly.entity_id
_entity_poly.type
_entity_poly.pdbx_seq_one_letter_code
_entity_poly.pdbx_strand_id
1 'polypeptide(L)'
;MSACDTMESPMSKFLITSALPYVNGVKHLGNLAGSLLPADIHARFRRQTGHEVLFLCGTDEHGTPAELAALAAGLPVAEYCARQHAIQADIYRRFGLSFDHFSRTSEATPTGC
;
A
#
# COMPACT_ATOMS: atom_id res chain seq x y z
N MET A 1 -1.24 -2.54 -49.02
CA MET A 1 -0.88 -1.83 -47.79
C MET A 1 -1.75 -2.36 -46.67
N SER A 2 -1.22 -3.26 -45.89
CA SER A 2 -1.92 -3.74 -44.71
C SER A 2 -2.04 -2.60 -43.73
N ALA A 3 -3.25 -2.21 -43.41
CA ALA A 3 -3.49 -1.43 -42.20
C ALA A 3 -2.85 -2.18 -41.04
N CYS A 4 -1.92 -1.55 -40.33
CA CYS A 4 -1.60 -2.01 -39.00
C CYS A 4 -2.89 -1.93 -38.20
N ASP A 5 -3.57 -3.05 -38.04
CA ASP A 5 -4.52 -3.23 -36.99
C ASP A 5 -3.71 -3.09 -35.69
N THR A 6 -3.65 -1.87 -35.19
CA THR A 6 -3.36 -1.67 -33.79
C THR A 6 -4.51 -2.34 -33.04
N MET A 7 -4.32 -3.62 -32.71
CA MET A 7 -5.14 -4.27 -31.71
C MET A 7 -4.89 -3.50 -30.42
N GLU A 8 -5.67 -2.43 -30.22
CA GLU A 8 -5.80 -1.82 -28.91
C GLU A 8 -6.33 -2.93 -28.02
N SER A 9 -5.45 -3.46 -27.19
CA SER A 9 -5.89 -4.37 -26.13
C SER A 9 -6.99 -3.65 -25.37
N PRO A 10 -8.16 -4.28 -25.20
CA PRO A 10 -9.26 -3.63 -24.54
C PRO A 10 -8.77 -3.11 -23.18
N MET A 11 -9.12 -1.86 -22.86
CA MET A 11 -8.77 -1.25 -21.57
C MET A 11 -9.33 -2.12 -20.45
N SER A 12 -8.44 -2.68 -19.63
CA SER A 12 -8.83 -3.52 -18.50
C SER A 12 -8.69 -2.74 -17.20
N LYS A 13 -9.44 -3.15 -16.19
CA LYS A 13 -9.37 -2.59 -14.85
C LYS A 13 -8.56 -3.52 -13.96
N PHE A 14 -7.58 -2.97 -13.26
CA PHE A 14 -6.72 -3.71 -12.35
C PHE A 14 -6.86 -3.19 -10.93
N LEU A 15 -7.18 -4.07 -10.00
CA LEU A 15 -7.00 -3.83 -8.58
C LEU A 15 -5.67 -4.46 -8.17
N ILE A 16 -4.75 -3.63 -7.68
CA ILE A 16 -3.44 -4.07 -7.22
C ILE A 16 -3.35 -3.82 -5.72
N THR A 17 -2.93 -4.84 -5.00
CA THR A 17 -2.66 -4.75 -3.58
C THR A 17 -1.26 -5.30 -3.29
N SER A 18 -0.66 -4.86 -2.21
CA SER A 18 0.58 -5.44 -1.67
C SER A 18 0.32 -6.03 -0.29
N ALA A 19 1.25 -6.87 0.19
CA ALA A 19 1.18 -7.34 1.56
C ALA A 19 1.16 -6.16 2.53
N LEU A 20 0.20 -6.18 3.47
CA LEU A 20 0.03 -5.10 4.44
C LEU A 20 1.20 -5.09 5.43
N PRO A 21 1.95 -3.99 5.55
CA PRO A 21 3.02 -3.88 6.53
C PRO A 21 2.48 -3.79 7.95
N TYR A 22 3.02 -4.58 8.86
CA TYR A 22 2.71 -4.48 10.28
C TYR A 22 3.24 -3.17 10.89
N VAL A 23 2.59 -2.71 11.96
CA VAL A 23 2.98 -1.50 12.69
C VAL A 23 3.95 -1.75 13.86
N ASN A 24 4.63 -2.87 13.87
CA ASN A 24 5.53 -3.28 14.97
C ASN A 24 6.95 -2.67 14.90
N GLY A 25 7.13 -1.61 14.15
CA GLY A 25 8.38 -0.87 14.03
C GLY A 25 8.67 -0.37 12.62
N VAL A 26 9.85 0.28 12.47
CA VAL A 26 10.32 0.77 11.18
C VAL A 26 10.68 -0.40 10.27
N LYS A 27 10.20 -0.36 9.04
CA LYS A 27 10.43 -1.40 8.04
C LYS A 27 11.84 -1.30 7.46
N HIS A 28 12.51 -2.43 7.32
CA HIS A 28 13.79 -2.49 6.62
C HIS A 28 13.59 -2.57 5.10
N LEU A 29 14.67 -2.34 4.37
CA LEU A 29 14.64 -2.27 2.90
C LEU A 29 14.08 -3.55 2.24
N GLY A 30 14.25 -4.72 2.85
CA GLY A 30 13.71 -5.98 2.35
C GLY A 30 12.18 -6.02 2.29
N ASN A 31 11.49 -5.38 3.25
CA ASN A 31 10.02 -5.28 3.19
C ASN A 31 9.57 -4.42 2.01
N LEU A 32 10.29 -3.33 1.75
CA LEU A 32 10.01 -2.45 0.63
C LEU A 32 10.27 -3.15 -0.71
N ALA A 33 11.46 -3.74 -0.86
CA ALA A 33 11.89 -4.40 -2.10
C ALA A 33 11.13 -5.70 -2.39
N GLY A 34 10.70 -6.43 -1.35
CA GLY A 34 10.04 -7.73 -1.52
C GLY A 34 8.54 -7.66 -1.82
N SER A 35 7.87 -6.55 -1.50
CA SER A 35 6.42 -6.43 -1.62
C SER A 35 5.97 -5.12 -2.24
N LEU A 36 6.31 -3.99 -1.63
CA LEU A 36 5.74 -2.70 -2.00
C LEU A 36 6.24 -2.18 -3.34
N LEU A 37 7.56 -2.24 -3.58
CA LEU A 37 8.14 -1.80 -4.86
C LEU A 37 7.70 -2.65 -6.04
N PRO A 38 7.67 -3.99 -5.99
CA PRO A 38 7.15 -4.80 -7.09
C PRO A 38 5.70 -4.48 -7.43
N ALA A 39 4.86 -4.26 -6.42
CA ALA A 39 3.46 -3.88 -6.64
C ALA A 39 3.35 -2.49 -7.29
N ASP A 40 4.15 -1.52 -6.85
CA ASP A 40 4.19 -0.18 -7.44
C ASP A 40 4.69 -0.19 -8.89
N ILE A 41 5.74 -0.96 -9.18
CA ILE A 41 6.26 -1.14 -10.54
C ILE A 41 5.17 -1.72 -11.44
N HIS A 42 4.45 -2.74 -10.97
CA HIS A 42 3.36 -3.34 -11.72
C HIS A 42 2.22 -2.35 -11.97
N ALA A 43 1.82 -1.57 -10.95
CA ALA A 43 0.80 -0.55 -11.07
C ALA A 43 1.18 0.52 -12.12
N ARG A 44 2.43 1.00 -12.07
CA ARG A 44 2.94 1.97 -13.05
C ARG A 44 2.97 1.41 -14.46
N PHE A 45 3.43 0.19 -14.64
CA PHE A 45 3.45 -0.49 -15.93
C PHE A 45 2.04 -0.60 -16.52
N ARG A 46 1.06 -1.01 -15.72
CA ARG A 46 -0.33 -1.13 -16.20
C ARG A 46 -0.93 0.21 -16.58
N ARG A 47 -0.66 1.27 -15.82
CA ARG A 47 -1.08 2.64 -16.17
C ARG A 47 -0.44 3.12 -17.47
N GLN A 48 0.86 2.86 -17.66
CA GLN A 48 1.59 3.24 -18.87
C GLN A 48 1.10 2.48 -20.11
N THR A 49 0.59 1.28 -19.94
CA THR A 49 0.02 0.47 -21.04
C THR A 49 -1.47 0.74 -21.28
N GLY A 50 -2.02 1.82 -20.73
CA GLY A 50 -3.37 2.28 -21.02
C GLY A 50 -4.48 1.60 -20.23
N HIS A 51 -4.16 0.94 -19.13
CA HIS A 51 -5.15 0.31 -18.25
C HIS A 51 -5.56 1.22 -17.09
N GLU A 52 -6.79 1.05 -16.62
CA GLU A 52 -7.27 1.67 -15.40
C GLU A 52 -6.77 0.87 -14.19
N VAL A 53 -6.10 1.52 -13.24
CA VAL A 53 -5.47 0.87 -12.09
C VAL A 53 -5.91 1.51 -10.81
N LEU A 54 -6.32 0.69 -9.85
CA LEU A 54 -6.51 1.07 -8.45
C LEU A 54 -5.46 0.33 -7.61
N PHE A 55 -4.52 1.06 -7.05
CA PHE A 55 -3.45 0.52 -6.21
C PHE A 55 -3.68 0.87 -4.74
N LEU A 56 -4.01 -0.14 -3.94
CA LEU A 56 -4.38 0.00 -2.54
C LEU A 56 -3.37 -0.70 -1.63
N CYS A 57 -3.10 -0.07 -0.49
CA CYS A 57 -2.38 -0.69 0.61
C CYS A 57 -2.82 -0.05 1.94
N GLY A 58 -2.32 -0.57 3.03
CA GLY A 58 -2.56 -0.02 4.36
C GLY A 58 -1.68 -0.69 5.39
N THR A 59 -1.61 -0.13 6.59
CA THR A 59 -0.91 -0.74 7.72
C THR A 59 -1.80 -1.75 8.42
N ASP A 60 -1.22 -2.93 8.70
CA ASP A 60 -1.88 -3.95 9.54
C ASP A 60 -1.66 -3.59 11.01
N GLU A 61 -2.74 -3.18 11.66
CA GLU A 61 -2.73 -2.68 13.04
C GLU A 61 -3.30 -3.66 14.06
N HIS A 62 -3.66 -4.85 13.63
CA HIS A 62 -4.25 -5.88 14.49
C HIS A 62 -3.25 -6.98 14.84
N GLY A 63 -3.45 -7.55 16.03
CA GLY A 63 -2.71 -8.70 16.51
C GLY A 63 -1.62 -8.41 17.53
N THR A 64 -1.14 -9.48 18.15
CA THR A 64 -0.16 -9.48 19.22
C THR A 64 1.13 -8.67 18.95
N PRO A 65 1.70 -8.64 17.73
CA PRO A 65 2.91 -7.85 17.48
C PRO A 65 2.73 -6.35 17.72
N ALA A 66 1.58 -5.78 17.37
CA ALA A 66 1.30 -4.36 17.60
C ALA A 66 1.07 -4.08 19.09
N GLU A 67 0.36 -4.97 19.78
CA GLU A 67 0.09 -4.86 21.23
C GLU A 67 1.38 -4.92 22.05
N LEU A 68 2.26 -5.89 21.76
CA LEU A 68 3.54 -6.02 22.45
C LEU A 68 4.47 -4.83 22.21
N ALA A 69 4.50 -4.32 20.98
CA ALA A 69 5.29 -3.16 20.63
C ALA A 69 4.78 -1.88 21.32
N ALA A 70 3.47 -1.70 21.40
CA ALA A 70 2.85 -0.60 22.12
C ALA A 70 3.14 -0.67 23.62
N LEU A 71 3.04 -1.86 24.22
CA LEU A 71 3.36 -2.10 25.62
C LEU A 71 4.83 -1.77 25.91
N ALA A 72 5.75 -2.22 25.08
CA ALA A 72 7.17 -1.91 25.20
C ALA A 72 7.47 -0.42 25.07
N ALA A 73 6.69 0.31 24.27
CA ALA A 73 6.80 1.75 24.12
C ALA A 73 6.09 2.55 25.24
N GLY A 74 5.33 1.89 26.10
CA GLY A 74 4.56 2.54 27.16
C GLY A 74 3.41 3.40 26.64
N LEU A 75 2.84 3.05 25.48
CA LEU A 75 1.78 3.81 24.83
C LEU A 75 0.49 2.99 24.68
N PRO A 76 -0.67 3.66 24.65
CA PRO A 76 -1.90 3.00 24.19
C PRO A 76 -1.73 2.44 22.77
N VAL A 77 -2.27 1.25 22.50
CA VAL A 77 -2.11 0.57 21.19
C VAL A 77 -2.55 1.44 20.02
N ALA A 78 -3.69 2.09 20.14
CA ALA A 78 -4.22 2.98 19.09
C ALA A 78 -3.28 4.14 18.77
N GLU A 79 -2.67 4.74 19.79
CA GLU A 79 -1.72 5.84 19.63
C GLU A 79 -0.41 5.35 19.00
N TYR A 80 0.11 4.22 19.46
CA TYR A 80 1.30 3.60 18.91
C TYR A 80 1.10 3.28 17.42
N CYS A 81 0.00 2.63 17.07
CA CYS A 81 -0.33 2.29 15.67
C CYS A 81 -0.46 3.55 14.80
N ALA A 82 -1.10 4.61 15.29
CA ALA A 82 -1.22 5.86 14.56
C ALA A 82 0.14 6.49 14.26
N ARG A 83 1.05 6.49 15.24
CA ARG A 83 2.43 7.00 15.06
C ARG A 83 3.21 6.19 14.04
N GLN A 84 3.14 4.86 14.13
CA GLN A 84 3.84 3.97 13.20
C GLN A 84 3.29 4.08 11.78
N HIS A 85 1.97 4.20 11.62
CA HIS A 85 1.35 4.46 10.33
C HIS A 85 1.87 5.75 9.70
N ALA A 86 1.91 6.85 10.45
CA ALA A 86 2.39 8.13 9.96
C ALA A 86 3.86 8.05 9.49
N ILE A 87 4.71 7.36 10.24
CA ILE A 87 6.12 7.15 9.87
C ILE A 87 6.21 6.34 8.58
N GLN A 88 5.50 5.24 8.48
CA GLN A 88 5.51 4.39 7.29
C GLN A 88 4.95 5.13 6.07
N ALA A 89 3.85 5.85 6.21
CA ALA A 89 3.27 6.65 5.13
C ALA A 89 4.25 7.69 4.59
N ASP A 90 4.99 8.38 5.48
CA ASP A 90 6.02 9.34 5.06
C ASP A 90 7.17 8.65 4.31
N ILE A 91 7.65 7.53 4.80
CA ILE A 91 8.70 6.75 4.12
C ILE A 91 8.24 6.35 2.72
N TYR A 92 7.06 5.80 2.58
CA TYR A 92 6.55 5.34 1.28
C TYR A 92 6.31 6.50 0.31
N ARG A 93 5.82 7.63 0.82
CA ARG A 93 5.69 8.86 0.05
C ARG A 93 7.06 9.34 -0.47
N ARG A 94 8.10 9.31 0.36
CA ARG A 94 9.46 9.71 -0.02
C ARG A 94 10.10 8.75 -1.03
N PHE A 95 9.75 7.48 -1.01
CA PHE A 95 10.11 6.51 -2.05
C PHE A 95 9.29 6.67 -3.33
N GLY A 96 8.29 7.53 -3.33
CA GLY A 96 7.45 7.78 -4.50
C GLY A 96 6.49 6.63 -4.84
N LEU A 97 6.10 5.83 -3.86
CA LEU A 97 5.09 4.77 -4.09
C LEU A 97 3.76 5.39 -4.53
N SER A 98 3.19 4.89 -5.60
CA SER A 98 2.05 5.48 -6.28
C SER A 98 0.70 4.90 -5.84
N PHE A 99 0.51 4.69 -4.54
CA PHE A 99 -0.79 4.28 -4.01
C PHE A 99 -1.88 5.28 -4.38
N ASP A 100 -3.02 4.77 -4.81
CA ASP A 100 -4.25 5.58 -4.92
C ASP A 100 -4.87 5.78 -3.54
N HIS A 101 -4.70 4.79 -2.65
CA HIS A 101 -5.12 4.90 -1.27
C HIS A 101 -4.20 4.08 -0.35
N PHE A 102 -3.74 4.73 0.71
CA PHE A 102 -2.95 4.11 1.78
C PHE A 102 -3.60 4.42 3.13
N SER A 103 -4.21 3.41 3.75
CA SER A 103 -5.03 3.58 4.95
C SER A 103 -4.55 2.71 6.11
N ARG A 104 -5.40 2.56 7.10
CA ARG A 104 -5.17 1.78 8.31
C ARG A 104 -6.23 0.71 8.41
N THR A 105 -5.88 -0.51 8.84
CA THR A 105 -6.89 -1.56 9.06
C THR A 105 -7.81 -1.27 10.25
N SER A 106 -7.40 -0.38 11.15
CA SER A 106 -8.22 0.08 12.27
C SER A 106 -9.14 1.26 11.94
N GLU A 107 -8.98 1.89 10.77
CA GLU A 107 -9.90 2.94 10.35
C GLU A 107 -11.26 2.36 9.96
N ALA A 108 -12.32 2.97 10.50
CA ALA A 108 -13.67 2.65 10.05
C ALA A 108 -13.76 3.00 8.56
N THR A 109 -14.13 2.02 7.74
CA THR A 109 -14.49 2.28 6.35
C THR A 109 -15.55 3.38 6.32
N PRO A 110 -15.37 4.45 5.55
CA PRO A 110 -16.45 5.42 5.38
C PRO A 110 -17.67 4.68 4.88
N THR A 111 -18.67 4.52 5.74
CA THR A 111 -19.98 3.98 5.36
C THR A 111 -20.67 5.05 4.54
N GLY A 112 -20.47 5.02 3.24
CA GLY A 112 -21.05 6.00 2.35
C GLY A 112 -20.54 5.84 0.92
N CYS A 113 -20.91 4.77 0.30
CA CYS A 113 -21.07 4.71 -1.15
C CYS A 113 -22.54 4.47 -1.45
#